data_42687a2e0cef8bfc5eb4cf1cf331226d
#
_entry.id   42687a2e0cef8bfc5eb4cf1cf331226d
#
_cell.length_a   1.000
_cell.length_b   1.000
_cell.length_c   1.000
_cell.angle_alpha   90.00
_cell.angle_beta   90.00
_cell.angle_gamma   90.00
#
_symmetry.space_group_name_H-M   'P 1'
#
loop_
_entity.id
_entity.type
_entity.pdbx_description
1 polymer ?
#
loop_
_entity_poly.entity_id
_entity_poly.type
_entity_poly.pdbx_seq_one_letter_code
_entity_poly.pdbx_strand_id
1 'polypeptide(L)'
;MKKLPIFLTALSILTSTVSLTGCSKTVKPGDVQGYDEGEQYISMWVHTIEDTPEGEAYKESVERFNEKYDGTYFADIEFIPRNDSGGGYSDKINASVMSGDLPDVITVDGPNISAYAANGIIQPLAELSEEEKSAYLDSILDQGTIDDKLYALGAMESSVGLYYNKAILEEAGIEVPDKDHPWTFSEFLDILEQLKPIMDSKNGYPLDMTFPVGESSIYYYAPFIWSNGGDLISEDGLTADGYFNSDKNAAVFQYFRGLVENKYMSATPIENLFESGRAAFKFDGAWEVNTIYQSYSDIDLGVAPYIVSDNWNGGRYTPTGSWAYAATTKTEHIEAATELVKWMSGVDSGILLYENTKSMPSTYAAYDQITTFEEDENYKALYEQLRDYGHPRPKTPVYPQVSTSFQQVLEDVGLSGKDVQTEMDQSVERINAKLERYTR
;
A
#
# COMPACT_ATOMS: atom_id res chain seq x y z
N MET A 1 62.55 24.37 -47.28
CA MET A 1 61.14 24.20 -47.68
C MET A 1 60.89 22.72 -47.91
N LYS A 2 60.37 22.03 -46.88
CA LYS A 2 60.00 20.58 -46.96
C LYS A 2 58.50 20.49 -46.86
N LYS A 3 57.85 19.95 -47.88
CA LYS A 3 56.42 19.69 -47.93
C LYS A 3 56.11 18.41 -47.15
N LEU A 4 55.15 18.53 -46.21
CA LEU A 4 54.59 17.40 -45.47
C LEU A 4 53.34 16.90 -46.19
N PRO A 5 53.10 15.59 -46.36
CA PRO A 5 51.89 15.11 -46.99
C PRO A 5 50.77 14.98 -45.93
N ILE A 6 49.57 15.42 -46.33
CA ILE A 6 48.32 15.27 -45.58
C ILE A 6 47.80 13.83 -45.83
N PHE A 7 47.73 13.05 -44.77
CA PHE A 7 47.02 11.77 -44.77
C PHE A 7 45.53 12.02 -44.45
N LEU A 8 44.66 11.80 -45.40
CA LEU A 8 43.20 11.69 -45.20
C LEU A 8 42.90 10.31 -44.64
N THR A 9 42.58 10.19 -43.38
CA THR A 9 41.97 9.00 -42.81
C THR A 9 40.46 9.09 -42.94
N ALA A 10 39.89 8.28 -43.78
CA ALA A 10 38.44 8.10 -43.91
C ALA A 10 37.91 7.35 -42.68
N LEU A 11 37.15 8.07 -41.82
CA LEU A 11 36.45 7.53 -40.67
C LEU A 11 35.12 6.93 -41.17
N SER A 12 35.06 5.62 -41.32
CA SER A 12 33.82 4.90 -41.60
C SER A 12 32.95 4.90 -40.34
N ILE A 13 31.91 5.71 -40.32
CA ILE A 13 30.86 5.68 -39.29
C ILE A 13 29.99 4.45 -39.60
N LEU A 14 30.20 3.36 -38.83
CA LEU A 14 29.22 2.28 -38.74
C LEU A 14 28.04 2.80 -37.93
N THR A 15 26.97 3.14 -38.59
CA THR A 15 25.64 3.34 -37.95
C THR A 15 25.08 1.98 -37.61
N SER A 16 25.35 1.51 -36.39
CA SER A 16 24.58 0.42 -35.80
C SER A 16 23.19 0.96 -35.44
N THR A 17 22.22 0.69 -36.29
CA THR A 17 20.80 0.78 -35.97
C THR A 17 20.49 -0.24 -34.87
N VAL A 18 20.50 0.20 -33.60
CA VAL A 18 19.90 -0.56 -32.53
C VAL A 18 18.39 -0.48 -32.76
N SER A 19 17.83 -1.53 -33.35
CA SER A 19 16.40 -1.74 -33.39
C SER A 19 15.96 -2.06 -31.97
N LEU A 20 15.39 -1.07 -31.29
CA LEU A 20 14.58 -1.27 -30.08
C LEU A 20 13.27 -1.97 -30.50
N THR A 21 13.34 -3.26 -30.76
CA THR A 21 12.16 -4.12 -30.75
C THR A 21 11.91 -4.52 -29.31
N GLY A 22 11.24 -3.63 -28.58
CA GLY A 22 10.58 -3.98 -27.32
C GLY A 22 9.31 -4.78 -27.61
N CYS A 23 9.44 -5.98 -28.19
CA CYS A 23 8.41 -6.99 -28.10
C CYS A 23 8.67 -7.75 -26.80
N SER A 24 7.85 -7.57 -25.78
CA SER A 24 7.72 -8.55 -24.73
C SER A 24 7.35 -9.86 -25.41
N LYS A 25 8.27 -10.83 -25.46
CA LYS A 25 7.95 -12.17 -25.91
C LYS A 25 7.04 -12.75 -24.83
N THR A 26 5.78 -12.98 -25.13
CA THR A 26 4.94 -13.88 -24.36
C THR A 26 5.71 -15.21 -24.30
N VAL A 27 6.16 -15.59 -23.10
CA VAL A 27 6.84 -16.88 -22.89
C VAL A 27 5.82 -17.96 -23.22
N LYS A 28 6.16 -18.89 -24.09
CA LYS A 28 5.25 -20.00 -24.39
C LYS A 28 5.43 -21.06 -23.31
N PRO A 29 4.34 -21.70 -22.84
CA PRO A 29 4.44 -22.74 -21.81
C PRO A 29 5.53 -23.78 -22.09
N GLY A 30 5.69 -24.24 -23.33
CA GLY A 30 6.71 -25.22 -23.72
C GLY A 30 8.17 -24.73 -23.67
N ASP A 31 8.42 -23.44 -23.44
CA ASP A 31 9.77 -22.86 -23.27
C ASP A 31 10.12 -22.69 -21.77
N VAL A 32 9.19 -23.03 -20.85
CA VAL A 32 9.35 -22.87 -19.39
C VAL A 32 9.97 -24.12 -18.78
N GLN A 33 11.02 -23.93 -17.98
CA GLN A 33 11.70 -25.05 -17.33
C GLN A 33 10.82 -25.63 -16.22
N GLY A 34 10.62 -26.95 -16.25
CA GLY A 34 9.84 -27.68 -15.23
C GLY A 34 8.38 -27.88 -15.61
N TYR A 35 7.87 -27.25 -16.68
CA TYR A 35 6.52 -27.45 -17.16
C TYR A 35 6.39 -28.73 -18.00
N ASP A 36 5.41 -29.56 -17.67
CA ASP A 36 5.03 -30.75 -18.42
C ASP A 36 3.74 -30.51 -19.24
N GLU A 37 3.73 -30.96 -20.53
CA GLU A 37 2.60 -30.71 -21.46
C GLU A 37 1.22 -31.24 -20.97
N GLY A 38 1.18 -32.01 -19.87
CA GLY A 38 -0.05 -32.51 -19.28
C GLY A 38 -0.66 -31.60 -18.22
N GLU A 39 0.07 -30.61 -17.77
CA GLU A 39 -0.34 -29.72 -16.70
C GLU A 39 -1.09 -28.50 -17.24
N GLN A 40 -1.92 -27.91 -16.39
CA GLN A 40 -2.54 -26.63 -16.71
C GLN A 40 -1.60 -25.48 -16.30
N TYR A 41 -1.10 -24.77 -17.29
CA TYR A 41 -0.18 -23.64 -17.12
C TYR A 41 -0.91 -22.41 -16.61
N ILE A 42 -0.34 -21.73 -15.61
CA ILE A 42 -0.86 -20.50 -15.01
C ILE A 42 0.26 -19.46 -14.97
N SER A 43 0.11 -18.38 -15.72
CA SER A 43 1.05 -17.24 -15.68
C SER A 43 0.68 -16.26 -14.59
N MET A 44 1.69 -15.75 -13.86
CA MET A 44 1.48 -14.80 -12.77
C MET A 44 2.45 -13.63 -12.83
N TRP A 45 1.97 -12.41 -12.62
CA TRP A 45 2.80 -11.21 -12.44
C TRP A 45 2.74 -10.70 -11.01
N VAL A 46 3.93 -10.36 -10.47
CA VAL A 46 4.07 -9.77 -9.13
C VAL A 46 4.80 -8.44 -9.19
N HIS A 47 4.48 -7.56 -8.25
CA HIS A 47 4.85 -6.14 -8.23
C HIS A 47 6.24 -5.84 -7.62
N THR A 48 7.09 -6.83 -7.44
CA THR A 48 8.38 -6.70 -6.75
C THR A 48 9.54 -7.16 -7.62
N ILE A 49 10.75 -7.13 -7.06
CA ILE A 49 11.99 -7.62 -7.68
C ILE A 49 12.31 -8.99 -7.10
N GLU A 50 12.74 -9.94 -7.94
CA GLU A 50 13.02 -11.33 -7.55
C GLU A 50 13.99 -11.44 -6.37
N ASP A 51 15.12 -10.69 -6.40
CA ASP A 51 16.17 -10.73 -5.39
C ASP A 51 15.87 -9.84 -4.15
N THR A 52 14.60 -9.67 -3.80
CA THR A 52 14.16 -8.99 -2.57
C THR A 52 13.54 -9.99 -1.61
N PRO A 53 13.51 -9.74 -0.28
CA PRO A 53 12.84 -10.63 0.67
C PRO A 53 11.40 -10.98 0.27
N GLU A 54 10.65 -10.01 -0.27
CA GLU A 54 9.29 -10.22 -0.79
C GLU A 54 9.29 -11.09 -2.05
N GLY A 55 10.22 -10.84 -2.98
CA GLY A 55 10.38 -11.61 -4.21
C GLY A 55 10.77 -13.06 -3.95
N GLU A 56 11.71 -13.28 -3.04
CA GLU A 56 12.13 -14.62 -2.60
C GLU A 56 10.96 -15.40 -1.98
N ALA A 57 10.13 -14.77 -1.15
CA ALA A 57 8.95 -15.40 -0.58
C ALA A 57 7.92 -15.79 -1.64
N TYR A 58 7.66 -14.94 -2.63
CA TYR A 58 6.75 -15.25 -3.75
C TYR A 58 7.28 -16.39 -4.61
N LYS A 59 8.57 -16.37 -4.93
CA LYS A 59 9.22 -17.42 -5.69
C LYS A 59 9.13 -18.79 -5.01
N GLU A 60 9.51 -18.84 -3.74
CA GLU A 60 9.44 -20.07 -2.95
C GLU A 60 7.99 -20.56 -2.79
N SER A 61 7.02 -19.67 -2.62
CA SER A 61 5.60 -20.04 -2.59
C SER A 61 5.14 -20.70 -3.89
N VAL A 62 5.56 -20.15 -5.04
CA VAL A 62 5.22 -20.74 -6.37
C VAL A 62 5.94 -22.06 -6.58
N GLU A 63 7.20 -22.21 -6.18
CA GLU A 63 7.93 -23.48 -6.24
C GLU A 63 7.21 -24.57 -5.42
N ARG A 64 6.79 -24.26 -4.18
CA ARG A 64 6.01 -25.17 -3.32
C ARG A 64 4.62 -25.48 -3.90
N PHE A 65 3.99 -24.53 -4.60
CA PHE A 65 2.74 -24.78 -5.33
C PHE A 65 2.97 -25.82 -6.43
N ASN A 66 3.99 -25.65 -7.27
CA ASN A 66 4.32 -26.54 -8.36
C ASN A 66 4.66 -27.95 -7.85
N GLU A 67 5.37 -28.05 -6.72
CA GLU A 67 5.63 -29.36 -6.07
C GLU A 67 4.34 -30.05 -5.60
N LYS A 68 3.43 -29.30 -4.96
CA LYS A 68 2.18 -29.85 -4.42
C LYS A 68 1.21 -30.30 -5.50
N TYR A 69 1.15 -29.56 -6.60
CA TYR A 69 0.20 -29.78 -7.69
C TYR A 69 0.84 -30.43 -8.94
N ASP A 70 2.04 -31.04 -8.78
CA ASP A 70 2.76 -31.76 -9.82
C ASP A 70 1.82 -32.67 -10.63
N GLY A 71 1.90 -32.58 -11.98
CA GLY A 71 1.03 -33.29 -12.89
C GLY A 71 -0.40 -32.74 -13.02
N THR A 72 -0.75 -31.64 -12.36
CA THR A 72 -2.09 -31.01 -12.41
C THR A 72 -2.00 -29.54 -12.83
N TYR A 73 -1.24 -28.75 -12.09
CA TYR A 73 -1.06 -27.30 -12.31
C TYR A 73 0.41 -26.95 -12.29
N PHE A 74 0.79 -25.99 -13.13
CA PHE A 74 2.12 -25.38 -13.12
C PHE A 74 1.98 -23.86 -13.15
N ALA A 75 2.49 -23.16 -12.15
CA ALA A 75 2.53 -21.70 -12.09
C ALA A 75 3.91 -21.18 -12.50
N ASP A 76 3.92 -20.14 -13.35
CA ASP A 76 5.11 -19.40 -13.77
C ASP A 76 4.99 -17.94 -13.36
N ILE A 77 6.02 -17.41 -12.67
CA ILE A 77 6.01 -16.10 -12.07
C ILE A 77 6.96 -15.13 -12.78
N GLU A 78 6.44 -13.95 -13.15
CA GLU A 78 7.23 -12.83 -13.70
C GLU A 78 7.26 -11.67 -12.67
N PHE A 79 8.46 -11.21 -12.35
CA PHE A 79 8.71 -10.11 -11.43
C PHE A 79 8.77 -8.78 -12.19
N ILE A 80 7.90 -7.85 -11.82
CA ILE A 80 7.80 -6.53 -12.45
C ILE A 80 7.86 -5.47 -11.37
N PRO A 81 8.99 -4.77 -11.23
CA PRO A 81 9.16 -3.83 -10.14
C PRO A 81 8.17 -2.66 -10.23
N ARG A 82 7.58 -2.29 -9.09
CA ARG A 82 6.96 -0.99 -8.89
C ARG A 82 8.06 0.07 -8.73
N ASN A 83 7.80 1.30 -9.13
CA ASN A 83 8.63 2.45 -8.74
C ASN A 83 8.11 3.06 -7.42
N ASP A 84 8.90 3.94 -6.79
CA ASP A 84 8.58 4.58 -5.51
C ASP A 84 7.28 5.40 -5.54
N SER A 85 6.84 5.83 -6.71
CA SER A 85 5.58 6.56 -6.92
C SER A 85 4.39 5.64 -7.26
N GLY A 86 4.58 4.29 -7.22
CA GLY A 86 3.53 3.31 -7.50
C GLY A 86 3.29 3.00 -8.99
N GLY A 87 4.02 3.66 -9.91
CA GLY A 87 4.00 3.34 -11.34
C GLY A 87 4.78 2.05 -11.69
N GLY A 88 5.27 1.92 -12.91
CA GLY A 88 6.01 0.74 -13.36
C GLY A 88 5.14 -0.49 -13.51
N TYR A 89 4.84 -1.19 -12.43
CA TYR A 89 3.94 -2.34 -12.42
C TYR A 89 2.53 -2.00 -12.93
N SER A 90 1.90 -0.96 -12.37
CA SER A 90 0.57 -0.50 -12.78
C SER A 90 0.56 -0.01 -14.22
N ASP A 91 1.63 0.64 -14.68
CA ASP A 91 1.76 1.08 -16.07
C ASP A 91 1.85 -0.11 -17.03
N LYS A 92 2.57 -1.17 -16.65
CA LYS A 92 2.62 -2.42 -17.44
C LYS A 92 1.25 -3.08 -17.52
N ILE A 93 0.50 -3.19 -16.41
CA ILE A 93 -0.87 -3.71 -16.42
C ILE A 93 -1.73 -2.90 -17.39
N ASN A 94 -1.74 -1.56 -17.27
CA ASN A 94 -2.56 -0.69 -18.12
C ASN A 94 -2.20 -0.82 -19.60
N ALA A 95 -0.92 -0.94 -19.96
CA ALA A 95 -0.47 -1.18 -21.33
C ALA A 95 -0.94 -2.55 -21.84
N SER A 96 -0.85 -3.58 -20.99
CA SER A 96 -1.22 -4.96 -21.33
C SER A 96 -2.73 -5.17 -21.45
N VAL A 97 -3.54 -4.39 -20.73
CA VAL A 97 -5.01 -4.34 -20.96
C VAL A 97 -5.32 -3.95 -22.40
N MET A 98 -4.58 -2.97 -22.95
CA MET A 98 -4.82 -2.49 -24.33
C MET A 98 -4.31 -3.48 -25.40
N SER A 99 -3.20 -4.18 -25.15
CA SER A 99 -2.66 -5.19 -26.08
C SER A 99 -3.33 -6.57 -25.95
N GLY A 100 -3.97 -6.83 -24.81
CA GLY A 100 -4.59 -8.13 -24.53
C GLY A 100 -3.63 -9.16 -23.94
N ASP A 101 -2.44 -8.74 -23.49
CA ASP A 101 -1.33 -9.61 -23.04
C ASP A 101 -1.24 -9.68 -21.49
N LEU A 102 -2.38 -9.69 -20.80
CA LEU A 102 -2.39 -9.91 -19.34
C LEU A 102 -2.11 -11.38 -19.02
N PRO A 103 -1.42 -11.69 -17.90
CA PRO A 103 -1.27 -13.04 -17.38
C PRO A 103 -2.59 -13.56 -16.79
N ASP A 104 -2.60 -14.81 -16.31
CA ASP A 104 -3.77 -15.40 -15.64
C ASP A 104 -4.02 -14.80 -14.27
N VAL A 105 -2.96 -14.56 -13.49
CA VAL A 105 -3.01 -13.99 -12.14
C VAL A 105 -2.12 -12.76 -12.04
N ILE A 106 -2.57 -11.76 -11.32
CA ILE A 106 -1.80 -10.54 -11.01
C ILE A 106 -1.85 -10.25 -9.51
N THR A 107 -0.81 -9.60 -9.00
CA THR A 107 -0.97 -8.86 -7.75
C THR A 107 -1.68 -7.53 -8.01
N VAL A 108 -2.48 -7.08 -7.08
CA VAL A 108 -3.21 -5.80 -7.15
C VAL A 108 -3.18 -5.11 -5.80
N ASP A 109 -2.86 -3.82 -5.76
CA ASP A 109 -3.00 -3.04 -4.53
C ASP A 109 -4.50 -2.93 -4.20
N GLY A 110 -4.86 -3.34 -3.00
CA GLY A 110 -6.23 -3.59 -2.57
C GLY A 110 -7.28 -2.55 -2.95
N PRO A 111 -7.05 -1.26 -2.78
CA PRO A 111 -8.05 -0.24 -3.14
C PRO A 111 -8.30 -0.16 -4.66
N ASN A 112 -7.39 -0.71 -5.48
CA ASN A 112 -7.58 -0.77 -6.93
C ASN A 112 -8.48 -1.94 -7.39
N ILE A 113 -8.84 -2.89 -6.51
CA ILE A 113 -9.69 -4.04 -6.85
C ILE A 113 -11.00 -3.58 -7.49
N SER A 114 -11.71 -2.63 -6.86
CA SER A 114 -12.96 -2.07 -7.40
C SER A 114 -12.78 -1.45 -8.79
N ALA A 115 -11.70 -0.67 -8.97
CA ALA A 115 -11.41 -0.05 -10.26
C ALA A 115 -11.06 -1.09 -11.33
N TYR A 116 -10.31 -2.13 -10.99
CA TYR A 116 -9.92 -3.19 -11.93
C TYR A 116 -11.11 -4.08 -12.29
N ALA A 117 -11.97 -4.42 -11.33
CA ALA A 117 -13.21 -5.15 -11.58
C ALA A 117 -14.14 -4.36 -12.52
N ALA A 118 -14.40 -3.09 -12.21
CA ALA A 118 -15.29 -2.22 -13.00
C ALA A 118 -14.77 -1.95 -14.42
N ASN A 119 -13.45 -1.99 -14.63
CA ASN A 119 -12.84 -1.82 -15.96
C ASN A 119 -12.57 -3.15 -16.69
N GLY A 120 -13.00 -4.30 -16.14
CA GLY A 120 -12.85 -5.60 -16.78
C GLY A 120 -11.41 -6.09 -16.91
N ILE A 121 -10.55 -5.69 -15.99
CA ILE A 121 -9.15 -6.16 -15.90
C ILE A 121 -9.10 -7.49 -15.16
N ILE A 122 -9.81 -7.57 -14.05
CA ILE A 122 -9.96 -8.79 -13.23
C ILE A 122 -11.39 -9.30 -13.28
N GLN A 123 -11.56 -10.57 -12.98
CA GLN A 123 -12.86 -11.24 -12.95
C GLN A 123 -13.07 -11.93 -11.59
N PRO A 124 -14.32 -12.28 -11.23
CA PRO A 124 -14.59 -13.03 -10.02
C PRO A 124 -13.78 -14.34 -10.00
N LEU A 125 -13.24 -14.67 -8.84
CA LEU A 125 -12.66 -15.97 -8.56
C LEU A 125 -13.75 -17.06 -8.67
N ALA A 126 -13.34 -18.32 -8.85
CA ALA A 126 -14.25 -19.44 -8.68
C ALA A 126 -14.83 -19.42 -7.25
N GLU A 127 -16.02 -19.95 -7.09
CA GLU A 127 -16.74 -19.91 -5.80
C GLU A 127 -15.96 -20.65 -4.70
N LEU A 128 -15.67 -19.92 -3.61
CA LEU A 128 -15.11 -20.47 -2.40
C LEU A 128 -16.25 -20.90 -1.45
N SER A 129 -16.09 -22.03 -0.79
CA SER A 129 -16.97 -22.45 0.29
C SER A 129 -16.91 -21.47 1.48
N GLU A 130 -17.94 -21.43 2.32
CA GLU A 130 -17.94 -20.62 3.54
C GLU A 130 -16.82 -21.03 4.52
N GLU A 131 -16.42 -22.30 4.52
CA GLU A 131 -15.28 -22.79 5.31
C GLU A 131 -13.96 -22.16 4.81
N GLU A 132 -13.73 -22.14 3.49
CA GLU A 132 -12.54 -21.50 2.89
C GLU A 132 -12.51 -19.99 3.16
N LYS A 133 -13.65 -19.30 3.02
CA LYS A 133 -13.74 -17.86 3.32
C LYS A 133 -13.45 -17.58 4.79
N SER A 134 -13.98 -18.39 5.72
CA SER A 134 -13.79 -18.17 7.17
C SER A 134 -12.35 -18.29 7.66
N ALA A 135 -11.43 -18.78 6.82
CA ALA A 135 -10.01 -18.82 7.14
C ALA A 135 -9.33 -17.43 7.03
N TYR A 136 -9.91 -16.52 6.28
CA TYR A 136 -9.35 -15.19 6.02
C TYR A 136 -9.87 -14.15 7.02
N LEU A 137 -9.07 -13.09 7.25
CA LEU A 137 -9.52 -11.92 7.99
C LEU A 137 -10.72 -11.27 7.30
N ASP A 138 -11.65 -10.71 8.08
CA ASP A 138 -12.83 -10.03 7.55
C ASP A 138 -12.44 -8.86 6.62
N SER A 139 -11.37 -8.12 6.93
CA SER A 139 -10.83 -7.04 6.10
C SER A 139 -10.38 -7.51 4.71
N ILE A 140 -9.79 -8.70 4.61
CA ILE A 140 -9.36 -9.33 3.36
C ILE A 140 -10.56 -9.66 2.47
N LEU A 141 -11.60 -10.28 3.06
CA LEU A 141 -12.81 -10.63 2.33
C LEU A 141 -13.60 -9.37 1.93
N ASP A 142 -13.71 -8.41 2.85
CA ASP A 142 -14.37 -7.14 2.54
C ASP A 142 -13.68 -6.44 1.38
N GLN A 143 -12.37 -6.26 1.41
CA GLN A 143 -11.60 -5.63 0.34
C GLN A 143 -11.75 -6.35 -1.01
N GLY A 144 -11.70 -7.68 -1.02
CA GLY A 144 -11.75 -8.51 -2.22
C GLY A 144 -13.15 -8.65 -2.82
N THR A 145 -14.21 -8.28 -2.09
CA THR A 145 -15.60 -8.48 -2.51
C THR A 145 -16.22 -7.22 -3.10
N ILE A 146 -16.74 -7.33 -4.32
CA ILE A 146 -17.47 -6.28 -5.04
C ILE A 146 -18.79 -6.89 -5.54
N ASP A 147 -19.90 -6.26 -5.22
CA ASP A 147 -21.26 -6.71 -5.63
C ASP A 147 -21.48 -8.22 -5.30
N ASP A 148 -21.19 -8.61 -4.06
CA ASP A 148 -21.32 -9.98 -3.54
C ASP A 148 -20.44 -11.05 -4.24
N LYS A 149 -19.47 -10.64 -5.06
CA LYS A 149 -18.52 -11.53 -5.73
C LYS A 149 -17.10 -11.28 -5.25
N LEU A 150 -16.39 -12.36 -4.96
CA LEU A 150 -14.98 -12.30 -4.57
C LEU A 150 -14.10 -12.21 -5.81
N TYR A 151 -13.32 -11.14 -5.94
CA TYR A 151 -12.41 -10.88 -7.05
C TYR A 151 -10.94 -11.11 -6.69
N ALA A 152 -10.60 -10.98 -5.42
CA ALA A 152 -9.22 -11.08 -4.96
C ALA A 152 -9.13 -11.60 -3.52
N LEU A 153 -7.98 -12.18 -3.17
CA LEU A 153 -7.61 -12.51 -1.80
C LEU A 153 -6.28 -11.85 -1.44
N GLY A 154 -6.20 -11.26 -0.26
CA GLY A 154 -5.01 -10.53 0.17
C GLY A 154 -3.77 -11.41 0.27
N ALA A 155 -2.66 -10.93 -0.25
CA ALA A 155 -1.34 -11.52 -0.02
C ALA A 155 -0.90 -11.29 1.42
N MET A 156 -1.21 -10.11 1.91
CA MET A 156 -0.89 -9.62 3.24
C MET A 156 -1.94 -8.59 3.66
N GLU A 157 -1.99 -8.31 4.95
CA GLU A 157 -2.74 -7.19 5.50
C GLU A 157 -1.77 -6.13 6.02
N SER A 158 -2.27 -4.98 6.40
CA SER A 158 -1.46 -3.90 6.93
C SER A 158 -2.13 -3.15 8.07
N SER A 159 -1.31 -2.65 8.98
CA SER A 159 -1.70 -1.76 10.06
C SER A 159 -0.64 -0.67 10.20
N VAL A 160 -1.08 0.55 10.39
CA VAL A 160 -0.22 1.71 10.67
C VAL A 160 -0.48 2.18 12.10
N GLY A 161 0.57 2.44 12.85
CA GLY A 161 0.49 2.95 14.21
C GLY A 161 1.24 4.27 14.37
N LEU A 162 1.07 4.91 15.53
CA LEU A 162 1.87 6.04 15.95
C LEU A 162 3.15 5.52 16.63
N TYR A 163 4.26 5.51 15.90
CA TYR A 163 5.57 5.18 16.43
C TYR A 163 6.08 6.32 17.29
N TYR A 164 6.70 5.99 18.41
CA TYR A 164 7.29 6.98 19.30
C TYR A 164 8.65 6.52 19.85
N ASN A 165 9.53 7.47 20.11
CA ASN A 165 10.80 7.23 20.80
C ASN A 165 10.57 7.34 22.30
N LYS A 166 10.61 6.20 23.02
CA LYS A 166 10.35 6.11 24.46
C LYS A 166 11.25 7.05 25.24
N ALA A 167 12.56 7.10 24.92
CA ALA A 167 13.52 7.94 25.63
C ALA A 167 13.18 9.45 25.52
N ILE A 168 12.72 9.90 24.36
CA ILE A 168 12.33 11.31 24.16
C ILE A 168 11.06 11.65 24.95
N LEU A 169 10.07 10.77 24.98
CA LEU A 169 8.84 10.99 25.74
C LEU A 169 9.11 10.96 27.25
N GLU A 170 10.00 10.06 27.72
CA GLU A 170 10.43 10.02 29.11
C GLU A 170 11.18 11.31 29.51
N GLU A 171 12.10 11.80 28.66
CA GLU A 171 12.79 13.10 28.83
C GLU A 171 11.79 14.25 28.97
N ALA A 172 10.70 14.22 28.20
CA ALA A 172 9.66 15.24 28.20
C ALA A 172 8.60 15.06 29.32
N GLY A 173 8.59 13.91 30.00
CA GLY A 173 7.58 13.56 31.00
C GLY A 173 6.19 13.35 30.42
N ILE A 174 6.11 12.82 29.19
CA ILE A 174 4.87 12.54 28.46
C ILE A 174 4.47 11.09 28.69
N GLU A 175 3.26 10.88 29.22
CA GLU A 175 2.66 9.56 29.34
C GLU A 175 2.06 9.10 28.01
N VAL A 176 2.41 7.87 27.60
CA VAL A 176 1.96 7.29 26.32
C VAL A 176 0.51 6.86 26.43
N PRO A 177 -0.32 7.07 25.40
CA PRO A 177 -1.73 6.67 25.40
C PRO A 177 -1.85 5.15 25.30
N ASP A 178 -2.84 4.60 25.95
CA ASP A 178 -3.22 3.20 25.77
C ASP A 178 -4.35 3.04 24.73
N LYS A 179 -4.69 1.78 24.44
CA LYS A 179 -5.72 1.47 23.43
C LYS A 179 -7.13 1.99 23.78
N ASP A 180 -7.40 2.24 25.05
CA ASP A 180 -8.71 2.69 25.53
C ASP A 180 -8.78 4.23 25.66
N HIS A 181 -7.61 4.89 25.74
CA HIS A 181 -7.45 6.33 25.91
C HIS A 181 -6.48 6.92 24.87
N PRO A 182 -6.76 6.81 23.56
CA PRO A 182 -5.91 7.39 22.51
C PRO A 182 -5.89 8.92 22.62
N TRP A 183 -4.78 9.53 22.27
CA TRP A 183 -4.72 11.00 22.22
C TRP A 183 -5.69 11.56 21.18
N THR A 184 -6.34 12.66 21.53
CA THR A 184 -7.13 13.46 20.61
C THR A 184 -6.23 14.37 19.74
N PHE A 185 -6.78 14.95 18.67
CA PHE A 185 -6.06 15.92 17.84
C PHE A 185 -5.54 17.10 18.65
N SER A 186 -6.37 17.67 19.56
CA SER A 186 -5.96 18.80 20.41
C SER A 186 -4.88 18.39 21.42
N GLU A 187 -5.02 17.25 22.10
CA GLU A 187 -3.99 16.74 23.01
C GLU A 187 -2.66 16.47 22.29
N PHE A 188 -2.71 15.93 21.07
CA PHE A 188 -1.51 15.68 20.31
C PHE A 188 -0.82 16.99 19.89
N LEU A 189 -1.56 18.04 19.52
CA LEU A 189 -0.98 19.36 19.26
C LEU A 189 -0.27 19.92 20.50
N ASP A 190 -0.87 19.81 21.70
CA ASP A 190 -0.26 20.25 22.96
C ASP A 190 1.05 19.48 23.24
N ILE A 191 1.07 18.18 22.96
CA ILE A 191 2.25 17.32 23.07
C ILE A 191 3.35 17.75 22.07
N LEU A 192 2.98 18.00 20.80
CA LEU A 192 3.92 18.46 19.81
C LEU A 192 4.54 19.83 20.17
N GLU A 193 3.75 20.75 20.73
CA GLU A 193 4.25 22.04 21.23
C GLU A 193 5.20 21.85 22.42
N GLN A 194 4.91 20.93 23.35
CA GLN A 194 5.80 20.61 24.47
C GLN A 194 7.12 20.02 24.00
N LEU A 195 7.10 19.17 22.96
CA LEU A 195 8.29 18.51 22.40
C LEU A 195 9.13 19.44 21.52
N LYS A 196 8.55 20.48 20.96
CA LYS A 196 9.20 21.37 20.01
C LYS A 196 10.55 21.91 20.49
N PRO A 197 10.71 22.48 21.71
CA PRO A 197 12.02 22.97 22.19
C PRO A 197 13.09 21.86 22.26
N ILE A 198 12.71 20.64 22.62
CA ILE A 198 13.60 19.49 22.69
C ILE A 198 14.07 19.12 21.29
N MET A 199 13.16 19.03 20.34
CA MET A 199 13.47 18.69 18.96
C MET A 199 14.24 19.79 18.22
N ASP A 200 13.90 21.07 18.45
CA ASP A 200 14.67 22.21 17.93
C ASP A 200 16.14 22.12 18.36
N SER A 201 16.42 21.71 19.62
CA SER A 201 17.79 21.52 20.12
C SER A 201 18.56 20.40 19.40
N LYS A 202 17.84 19.44 18.85
CA LYS A 202 18.37 18.29 18.06
C LYS A 202 18.36 18.57 16.55
N ASN A 203 18.03 19.77 16.09
CA ASN A 203 17.78 20.13 14.69
C ASN A 203 16.75 19.20 14.02
N GLY A 204 15.66 18.92 14.72
CA GLY A 204 14.61 18.00 14.33
C GLY A 204 13.23 18.63 14.38
N TYR A 205 12.22 17.77 14.32
CA TYR A 205 10.80 18.11 14.41
C TYR A 205 10.11 17.16 15.40
N PRO A 206 9.05 17.58 16.11
CA PRO A 206 8.28 16.66 16.95
C PRO A 206 7.74 15.44 16.20
N LEU A 207 7.30 15.62 14.97
CA LEU A 207 6.67 14.61 14.13
C LEU A 207 7.44 14.42 12.81
N ASP A 208 7.85 13.19 12.54
CA ASP A 208 8.34 12.76 11.23
C ASP A 208 7.14 12.32 10.39
N MET A 209 6.60 13.27 9.69
CA MET A 209 5.50 13.09 8.74
C MET A 209 5.64 14.15 7.66
N THR A 210 5.45 13.76 6.41
CA THR A 210 5.49 14.67 5.26
C THR A 210 4.34 14.33 4.34
N PHE A 211 3.99 15.21 3.41
CA PHE A 211 2.99 14.88 2.40
C PHE A 211 3.63 14.03 1.30
N PRO A 212 3.47 12.70 1.34
CA PRO A 212 4.10 11.81 0.40
C PRO A 212 3.41 11.87 -0.96
N VAL A 213 4.14 11.45 -1.99
CA VAL A 213 3.61 11.36 -3.35
C VAL A 213 2.92 9.99 -3.55
N GLY A 214 1.86 9.99 -4.35
CA GLY A 214 1.17 8.78 -4.75
C GLY A 214 0.24 8.22 -3.66
N GLU A 215 0.10 6.90 -3.65
CA GLU A 215 -0.85 6.17 -2.80
C GLU A 215 -0.58 6.34 -1.30
N SER A 216 0.66 6.56 -0.91
CA SER A 216 1.03 6.81 0.48
C SER A 216 0.31 8.01 1.10
N SER A 217 -0.10 9.01 0.29
CA SER A 217 -0.87 10.15 0.77
C SER A 217 -2.19 9.73 1.41
N ILE A 218 -3.03 9.02 0.69
CA ILE A 218 -4.33 8.58 1.22
C ILE A 218 -4.14 7.51 2.29
N TYR A 219 -3.15 6.62 2.13
CA TYR A 219 -2.88 5.53 3.06
C TYR A 219 -2.58 6.03 4.48
N TYR A 220 -1.67 7.00 4.64
CA TYR A 220 -1.31 7.51 5.97
C TYR A 220 -2.25 8.60 6.51
N TYR A 221 -2.99 9.31 5.66
CA TYR A 221 -3.76 10.49 6.09
C TYR A 221 -5.28 10.28 6.17
N ALA A 222 -5.83 9.30 5.43
CA ALA A 222 -7.27 9.02 5.50
C ALA A 222 -7.77 8.61 6.90
N PRO A 223 -6.98 7.92 7.76
CA PRO A 223 -7.39 7.62 9.14
C PRO A 223 -7.81 8.85 9.95
N PHE A 224 -7.19 9.99 9.72
CA PHE A 224 -7.58 11.25 10.36
C PHE A 224 -8.96 11.73 9.89
N ILE A 225 -9.25 11.58 8.60
CA ILE A 225 -10.56 11.90 8.00
C ILE A 225 -11.65 11.02 8.65
N TRP A 226 -11.44 9.71 8.67
CA TRP A 226 -12.41 8.76 9.22
C TRP A 226 -12.61 8.97 10.73
N SER A 227 -11.54 9.19 11.48
CA SER A 227 -11.61 9.49 12.91
C SER A 227 -12.46 10.73 13.19
N ASN A 228 -12.46 11.73 12.29
CA ASN A 228 -13.31 12.92 12.40
C ASN A 228 -14.74 12.70 11.87
N GLY A 229 -15.09 11.45 11.52
CA GLY A 229 -16.39 11.07 10.99
C GLY A 229 -16.64 11.59 9.57
N GLY A 230 -15.57 11.89 8.83
CA GLY A 230 -15.60 12.20 7.40
C GLY A 230 -15.43 10.94 6.55
N ASP A 231 -15.61 11.08 5.25
CA ASP A 231 -15.31 10.07 4.25
C ASP A 231 -14.89 10.75 2.93
N LEU A 232 -14.37 9.98 1.97
CA LEU A 232 -13.89 10.50 0.68
C LEU A 232 -14.85 10.23 -0.48
N ILE A 233 -15.74 9.26 -0.31
CA ILE A 233 -16.71 8.82 -1.32
C ILE A 233 -17.97 8.30 -0.61
N SER A 234 -19.10 8.26 -1.27
CA SER A 234 -20.31 7.61 -0.76
C SER A 234 -20.12 6.10 -0.56
N GLU A 235 -20.95 5.49 0.26
CA GLU A 235 -20.92 4.04 0.54
C GLU A 235 -21.06 3.18 -0.72
N ASP A 236 -21.85 3.64 -1.70
CA ASP A 236 -21.99 2.99 -3.01
C ASP A 236 -20.81 3.25 -3.97
N GLY A 237 -19.82 4.06 -3.57
CA GLY A 237 -18.63 4.39 -4.36
C GLY A 237 -18.89 5.32 -5.55
N LEU A 238 -20.06 5.97 -5.67
CA LEU A 238 -20.54 6.63 -6.89
C LEU A 238 -20.64 8.15 -6.81
N THR A 239 -20.38 8.78 -5.65
CA THR A 239 -20.29 10.25 -5.53
C THR A 239 -19.29 10.68 -4.50
N ALA A 240 -18.51 11.72 -4.82
CA ALA A 240 -17.64 12.41 -3.89
C ALA A 240 -18.28 13.67 -3.27
N ASP A 241 -19.38 14.16 -3.86
CA ASP A 241 -20.04 15.37 -3.39
C ASP A 241 -20.71 15.16 -2.04
N GLY A 242 -20.44 16.07 -1.10
CA GLY A 242 -20.89 15.99 0.29
C GLY A 242 -20.06 15.03 1.18
N TYR A 243 -19.17 14.23 0.57
CA TYR A 243 -18.20 13.36 1.27
C TYR A 243 -16.83 13.99 1.24
N PHE A 244 -16.16 13.99 0.09
CA PHE A 244 -14.80 14.53 -0.04
C PHE A 244 -14.72 16.01 0.39
N ASN A 245 -15.72 16.82 0.04
CA ASN A 245 -15.77 18.26 0.33
C ASN A 245 -16.59 18.63 1.59
N SER A 246 -16.74 17.69 2.51
CA SER A 246 -17.46 17.94 3.76
C SER A 246 -16.70 18.88 4.71
N ASP A 247 -17.41 19.61 5.58
CA ASP A 247 -16.83 20.43 6.63
C ASP A 247 -15.90 19.63 7.56
N LYS A 248 -16.21 18.34 7.78
CA LYS A 248 -15.40 17.43 8.59
C LYS A 248 -14.01 17.21 7.96
N ASN A 249 -13.96 17.00 6.66
CA ASN A 249 -12.71 16.83 5.93
C ASN A 249 -11.94 18.15 5.85
N ALA A 250 -12.64 19.27 5.63
CA ALA A 250 -12.04 20.59 5.64
C ALA A 250 -11.27 20.86 6.95
N ALA A 251 -11.86 20.51 8.09
CA ALA A 251 -11.23 20.65 9.40
C ALA A 251 -9.93 19.83 9.50
N VAL A 252 -9.91 18.60 8.96
CA VAL A 252 -8.72 17.74 8.98
C VAL A 252 -7.62 18.28 8.05
N PHE A 253 -7.94 18.72 6.84
CA PHE A 253 -6.95 19.36 5.97
C PHE A 253 -6.36 20.65 6.57
N GLN A 254 -7.17 21.43 7.30
CA GLN A 254 -6.68 22.58 8.08
C GLN A 254 -5.77 22.17 9.23
N TYR A 255 -6.08 21.05 9.92
CA TYR A 255 -5.22 20.48 10.94
C TYR A 255 -3.84 20.13 10.37
N PHE A 256 -3.76 19.45 9.22
CA PHE A 256 -2.50 19.12 8.56
C PHE A 256 -1.71 20.38 8.15
N ARG A 257 -2.39 21.40 7.65
CA ARG A 257 -1.76 22.70 7.38
C ARG A 257 -1.15 23.30 8.65
N GLY A 258 -1.87 23.23 9.76
CA GLY A 258 -1.40 23.70 11.07
C GLY A 258 -0.14 22.99 11.55
N LEU A 259 0.03 21.68 11.28
CA LEU A 259 1.24 20.94 11.62
C LEU A 259 2.49 21.51 10.91
N VAL A 260 2.35 21.92 9.65
CA VAL A 260 3.44 22.53 8.87
C VAL A 260 3.69 23.99 9.32
N GLU A 261 2.64 24.81 9.44
CA GLU A 261 2.73 26.22 9.80
C GLU A 261 3.37 26.43 11.18
N ASN A 262 3.04 25.55 12.15
CA ASN A 262 3.60 25.57 13.51
C ASN A 262 4.97 24.87 13.61
N LYS A 263 5.47 24.31 12.50
CA LYS A 263 6.74 23.55 12.44
C LYS A 263 6.75 22.34 13.38
N TYR A 264 5.65 21.65 13.49
CA TYR A 264 5.59 20.35 14.16
C TYR A 264 6.08 19.23 13.24
N MET A 265 5.93 19.40 11.93
CA MET A 265 6.50 18.54 10.90
C MET A 265 7.21 19.37 9.82
N SER A 266 8.10 18.72 9.07
CA SER A 266 8.79 19.34 7.96
C SER A 266 7.88 19.46 6.72
N ALA A 267 8.00 20.59 5.97
CA ALA A 267 7.34 20.75 4.68
C ALA A 267 7.98 19.88 3.56
N THR A 268 9.17 19.36 3.80
CA THR A 268 9.92 18.51 2.84
C THR A 268 10.48 17.28 3.55
N PRO A 269 10.58 16.14 2.85
CA PRO A 269 11.16 14.92 3.43
C PRO A 269 12.56 15.16 3.99
N ILE A 270 12.82 14.60 5.16
CA ILE A 270 14.14 14.56 5.80
C ILE A 270 14.48 13.09 6.03
N GLU A 271 15.54 12.63 5.41
CA GLU A 271 15.96 11.24 5.50
C GLU A 271 16.27 10.84 6.94
N ASN A 272 15.74 9.70 7.37
CA ASN A 272 15.94 9.11 8.69
C ASN A 272 15.71 10.09 9.86
N LEU A 273 14.67 10.92 9.79
CA LEU A 273 14.44 11.93 10.82
C LEU A 273 14.10 11.28 12.17
N PHE A 274 13.19 10.31 12.19
CA PHE A 274 12.82 9.54 13.37
C PHE A 274 13.95 8.60 13.79
N GLU A 275 14.52 7.86 12.84
CA GLU A 275 15.53 6.83 13.05
C GLU A 275 16.86 7.41 13.58
N SER A 276 17.11 8.69 13.35
CA SER A 276 18.27 9.42 13.93
C SER A 276 18.00 10.07 15.28
N GLY A 277 16.81 9.85 15.89
CA GLY A 277 16.41 10.46 17.16
C GLY A 277 16.13 11.96 17.08
N ARG A 278 15.86 12.48 15.87
CA ARG A 278 15.53 13.88 15.62
C ARG A 278 14.01 14.12 15.42
N ALA A 279 13.20 13.07 15.58
CA ALA A 279 11.77 13.19 15.77
C ALA A 279 11.33 12.32 16.95
N ALA A 280 10.28 12.76 17.63
CA ALA A 280 9.66 12.02 18.72
C ALA A 280 8.65 11.00 18.22
N PHE A 281 7.95 11.32 17.12
CA PHE A 281 6.87 10.54 16.54
C PHE A 281 7.05 10.32 15.05
N LYS A 282 6.49 9.18 14.57
CA LYS A 282 6.33 8.82 13.15
C LYS A 282 5.06 7.99 12.98
N PHE A 283 4.30 8.18 11.91
CA PHE A 283 3.28 7.22 11.51
C PHE A 283 3.87 6.24 10.52
N ASP A 284 3.87 4.94 10.87
CA ASP A 284 4.41 3.92 9.97
C ASP A 284 3.73 2.55 10.17
N GLY A 285 3.97 1.64 9.23
CA GLY A 285 3.37 0.32 9.21
C GLY A 285 4.20 -0.77 9.88
N ALA A 286 3.61 -1.95 10.02
CA ALA A 286 4.23 -3.10 10.71
C ALA A 286 5.59 -3.53 10.12
N TRP A 287 5.85 -3.28 8.84
CA TRP A 287 7.12 -3.55 8.16
C TRP A 287 8.29 -2.76 8.74
N GLU A 288 8.05 -1.56 9.26
CA GLU A 288 9.10 -0.68 9.77
C GLU A 288 9.61 -1.09 11.15
N VAL A 289 8.80 -1.80 11.96
CA VAL A 289 9.25 -2.30 13.28
C VAL A 289 10.55 -3.09 13.15
N ASN A 290 10.59 -4.04 12.22
CA ASN A 290 11.78 -4.86 12.01
C ASN A 290 12.98 -4.05 11.46
N THR A 291 12.74 -3.09 10.58
CA THR A 291 13.77 -2.18 10.06
C THR A 291 14.42 -1.41 11.21
N ILE A 292 13.61 -0.85 12.11
CA ILE A 292 14.13 -0.12 13.28
C ILE A 292 14.91 -1.05 14.19
N TYR A 293 14.41 -2.23 14.52
CA TYR A 293 15.11 -3.19 15.38
C TYR A 293 16.45 -3.62 14.83
N GLN A 294 16.56 -3.84 13.52
CA GLN A 294 17.80 -4.32 12.90
C GLN A 294 18.80 -3.22 12.59
N SER A 295 18.34 -2.08 12.14
CA SER A 295 19.20 -1.04 11.57
C SER A 295 19.39 0.18 12.49
N TYR A 296 18.48 0.39 13.45
CA TYR A 296 18.44 1.57 14.31
C TYR A 296 18.24 1.20 15.78
N SER A 297 19.04 0.27 16.29
CA SER A 297 18.95 -0.30 17.65
C SER A 297 19.09 0.72 18.78
N ASP A 298 19.55 1.94 18.49
CA ASP A 298 19.63 3.04 19.46
C ASP A 298 18.27 3.71 19.71
N ILE A 299 17.24 3.40 18.88
CA ILE A 299 15.87 3.87 19.06
C ILE A 299 15.12 2.93 20.00
N ASP A 300 14.73 3.42 21.15
CA ASP A 300 13.80 2.72 22.05
C ASP A 300 12.37 2.92 21.53
N LEU A 301 11.97 1.99 20.63
CA LEU A 301 10.73 2.06 19.90
C LEU A 301 9.53 1.68 20.77
N GLY A 302 8.47 2.49 20.68
CA GLY A 302 7.12 2.12 21.08
C GLY A 302 6.13 2.39 19.97
N VAL A 303 5.02 1.65 19.95
CA VAL A 303 3.89 1.85 19.03
C VAL A 303 2.64 2.12 19.85
N ALA A 304 1.98 3.22 19.54
CA ALA A 304 0.71 3.66 20.13
C ALA A 304 -0.41 3.64 19.09
N PRO A 305 -1.68 3.64 19.49
CA PRO A 305 -2.81 3.78 18.59
C PRO A 305 -2.75 5.07 17.78
N TYR A 306 -3.40 5.09 16.62
CA TYR A 306 -3.67 6.34 15.90
C TYR A 306 -4.33 7.34 16.83
N ILE A 307 -4.02 8.62 16.62
CA ILE A 307 -4.73 9.72 17.31
C ILE A 307 -6.15 9.85 16.76
N VAL A 308 -7.04 10.38 17.56
CA VAL A 308 -8.48 10.47 17.27
C VAL A 308 -8.97 11.91 17.25
N SER A 309 -10.10 12.16 16.62
CA SER A 309 -10.76 13.46 16.63
C SER A 309 -11.19 13.87 18.06
N ASP A 310 -11.21 15.17 18.35
CA ASP A 310 -11.74 15.72 19.62
C ASP A 310 -13.23 15.40 19.84
N ASN A 311 -13.96 15.12 18.74
CA ASN A 311 -15.35 14.67 18.78
C ASN A 311 -15.49 13.15 18.73
N TRP A 312 -14.43 12.45 19.09
CA TRP A 312 -14.37 11.00 19.01
C TRP A 312 -15.51 10.31 19.79
N ASN A 313 -16.15 9.36 19.14
CA ASN A 313 -17.26 8.58 19.69
C ASN A 313 -17.05 7.06 19.57
N GLY A 314 -15.80 6.63 19.52
CA GLY A 314 -15.40 5.21 19.43
C GLY A 314 -14.71 4.82 18.12
N GLY A 315 -14.56 5.73 17.16
CA GLY A 315 -13.90 5.44 15.87
C GLY A 315 -12.41 5.77 15.92
N ARG A 316 -11.56 4.76 16.13
CA ARG A 316 -10.15 4.80 15.77
C ARG A 316 -10.01 3.99 14.51
N TYR A 317 -9.09 4.36 13.66
CA TYR A 317 -8.91 3.67 12.40
C TYR A 317 -7.43 3.48 12.09
N THR A 318 -7.11 2.31 11.53
CA THR A 318 -5.86 2.09 10.81
C THR A 318 -6.23 1.72 9.38
N PRO A 319 -5.46 2.15 8.36
CA PRO A 319 -5.78 1.79 7.00
C PRO A 319 -5.53 0.29 6.80
N THR A 320 -6.49 -0.39 6.19
CA THR A 320 -6.35 -1.77 5.74
C THR A 320 -6.21 -1.84 4.24
N GLY A 321 -5.97 -3.05 3.74
CA GLY A 321 -5.89 -3.29 2.33
C GLY A 321 -4.50 -3.06 1.79
N SER A 322 -3.73 -4.11 1.81
CA SER A 322 -2.43 -4.19 1.16
C SER A 322 -2.55 -4.89 -0.20
N TRP A 323 -1.49 -5.55 -0.63
CA TRP A 323 -1.48 -6.29 -1.88
C TRP A 323 -2.35 -7.55 -1.81
N ALA A 324 -3.00 -7.86 -2.93
CA ALA A 324 -3.88 -9.02 -3.10
C ALA A 324 -3.55 -9.74 -4.41
N TYR A 325 -3.98 -10.98 -4.55
CA TYR A 325 -3.92 -11.76 -5.77
C TYR A 325 -5.29 -11.81 -6.42
N ALA A 326 -5.34 -11.58 -7.74
CA ALA A 326 -6.58 -11.57 -8.51
C ALA A 326 -6.41 -12.29 -9.85
N ALA A 327 -7.47 -12.97 -10.30
CA ALA A 327 -7.52 -13.55 -11.62
C ALA A 327 -7.90 -12.50 -12.67
N THR A 328 -7.15 -12.44 -13.79
CA THR A 328 -7.45 -11.50 -14.86
C THR A 328 -8.58 -12.02 -15.75
N THR A 329 -9.22 -11.12 -16.50
CA THR A 329 -10.23 -11.52 -17.50
C THR A 329 -9.64 -12.25 -18.72
N LYS A 330 -8.33 -12.45 -18.76
CA LYS A 330 -7.64 -13.18 -19.83
C LYS A 330 -7.45 -14.66 -19.53
N THR A 331 -7.51 -15.07 -18.26
CA THR A 331 -7.46 -16.49 -17.97
C THR A 331 -8.69 -17.22 -18.51
N GLU A 332 -8.43 -18.34 -19.20
CA GLU A 332 -9.45 -19.30 -19.61
C GLU A 332 -9.63 -20.43 -18.58
N HIS A 333 -8.85 -20.37 -17.47
CA HIS A 333 -8.71 -21.44 -16.48
C HIS A 333 -8.96 -20.90 -15.07
N ILE A 334 -10.17 -20.36 -14.83
CA ILE A 334 -10.49 -19.64 -13.61
C ILE A 334 -10.35 -20.52 -12.35
N GLU A 335 -10.64 -21.83 -12.42
CA GLU A 335 -10.49 -22.75 -11.31
C GLU A 335 -9.01 -22.88 -10.91
N ALA A 336 -8.11 -23.07 -11.90
CA ALA A 336 -6.67 -23.16 -11.66
C ALA A 336 -6.09 -21.84 -11.14
N ALA A 337 -6.49 -20.71 -11.73
CA ALA A 337 -6.08 -19.39 -11.28
C ALA A 337 -6.56 -19.12 -9.83
N THR A 338 -7.79 -19.53 -9.50
CA THR A 338 -8.32 -19.42 -8.13
C THR A 338 -7.55 -20.30 -7.15
N GLU A 339 -7.16 -21.51 -7.55
CA GLU A 339 -6.37 -22.40 -6.70
C GLU A 339 -4.98 -21.81 -6.41
N LEU A 340 -4.33 -21.18 -7.40
CA LEU A 340 -3.09 -20.43 -7.18
C LEU A 340 -3.30 -19.24 -6.24
N VAL A 341 -4.37 -18.46 -6.44
CA VAL A 341 -4.72 -17.33 -5.56
C VAL A 341 -4.91 -17.78 -4.12
N LYS A 342 -5.66 -18.87 -3.88
CA LYS A 342 -5.86 -19.46 -2.54
C LYS A 342 -4.56 -19.95 -1.92
N TRP A 343 -3.69 -20.57 -2.71
CA TRP A 343 -2.38 -21.02 -2.24
C TRP A 343 -1.50 -19.85 -1.81
N MET A 344 -1.35 -18.86 -2.69
CA MET A 344 -0.50 -17.68 -2.45
C MET A 344 -0.98 -16.81 -1.29
N SER A 345 -2.29 -16.76 -1.02
CA SER A 345 -2.90 -16.04 0.11
C SER A 345 -3.13 -16.90 1.35
N GLY A 346 -2.79 -18.20 1.28
CA GLY A 346 -3.03 -19.17 2.35
C GLY A 346 -2.01 -19.08 3.49
N VAL A 347 -2.19 -19.99 4.46
CA VAL A 347 -1.41 -19.98 5.71
C VAL A 347 0.10 -20.12 5.47
N ASP A 348 0.52 -21.14 4.70
CA ASP A 348 1.94 -21.43 4.49
C ASP A 348 2.66 -20.27 3.74
N SER A 349 2.02 -19.76 2.69
CA SER A 349 2.57 -18.62 1.91
C SER A 349 2.55 -17.33 2.74
N GLY A 350 1.52 -17.11 3.56
CA GLY A 350 1.43 -15.97 4.47
C GLY A 350 2.51 -15.99 5.56
N ILE A 351 2.80 -17.17 6.14
CA ILE A 351 3.89 -17.32 7.11
C ILE A 351 5.25 -17.09 6.43
N LEU A 352 5.46 -17.66 5.25
CA LEU A 352 6.70 -17.46 4.50
C LEU A 352 6.93 -15.99 4.16
N LEU A 353 5.89 -15.27 3.74
CA LEU A 353 5.96 -13.84 3.48
C LEU A 353 6.27 -13.04 4.76
N TYR A 354 5.61 -13.39 5.88
CA TYR A 354 5.92 -12.80 7.19
C TYR A 354 7.37 -13.05 7.63
N GLU A 355 7.88 -14.26 7.48
CA GLU A 355 9.24 -14.60 7.88
C GLU A 355 10.29 -13.75 7.14
N ASN A 356 10.05 -13.48 5.86
CA ASN A 356 10.93 -12.70 5.00
C ASN A 356 10.77 -11.18 5.17
N THR A 357 9.51 -10.68 5.28
CA THR A 357 9.20 -9.25 5.20
C THR A 357 8.65 -8.65 6.48
N LYS A 358 8.19 -9.48 7.43
CA LYS A 358 7.39 -9.08 8.58
C LYS A 358 6.04 -8.44 8.23
N SER A 359 5.56 -8.63 7.00
CA SER A 359 4.20 -8.24 6.59
C SER A 359 3.16 -9.07 7.33
N MET A 360 2.05 -8.45 7.68
CA MET A 360 0.98 -9.11 8.45
C MET A 360 0.23 -10.11 7.55
N PRO A 361 -0.02 -11.36 8.02
CA PRO A 361 -0.71 -12.37 7.22
C PRO A 361 -2.18 -12.03 6.93
N SER A 362 -2.76 -12.73 5.95
CA SER A 362 -4.17 -12.58 5.54
C SER A 362 -5.13 -13.55 6.23
N THR A 363 -4.62 -14.53 6.99
CA THR A 363 -5.42 -15.63 7.57
C THR A 363 -5.25 -15.72 9.07
N TYR A 364 -6.34 -16.02 9.79
CA TYR A 364 -6.33 -16.21 11.25
C TYR A 364 -5.34 -17.29 11.69
N ALA A 365 -5.28 -18.44 10.98
CA ALA A 365 -4.40 -19.53 11.33
C ALA A 365 -2.90 -19.22 11.17
N ALA A 366 -2.52 -18.23 10.36
CA ALA A 366 -1.15 -17.76 10.30
C ALA A 366 -0.79 -16.92 11.52
N TYR A 367 -1.70 -16.06 12.01
CA TYR A 367 -1.49 -15.33 13.28
C TYR A 367 -1.34 -16.28 14.47
N ASP A 368 -2.14 -17.36 14.55
CA ASP A 368 -2.05 -18.35 15.61
C ASP A 368 -0.70 -19.08 15.66
N GLN A 369 0.04 -19.10 14.53
CA GLN A 369 1.34 -19.76 14.43
C GLN A 369 2.52 -18.79 14.61
N ILE A 370 2.29 -17.48 14.51
CA ILE A 370 3.34 -16.46 14.62
C ILE A 370 3.31 -15.85 16.01
N THR A 371 4.16 -16.34 16.90
CA THR A 371 4.19 -15.90 18.31
C THR A 371 4.56 -14.45 18.51
N THR A 372 5.23 -13.82 17.55
CA THR A 372 5.66 -12.40 17.64
C THR A 372 4.48 -11.45 17.91
N PHE A 373 3.29 -11.73 17.38
CA PHE A 373 2.11 -10.90 17.62
C PHE A 373 1.57 -10.96 19.06
N GLU A 374 2.03 -11.92 19.85
CA GLU A 374 1.72 -12.03 21.27
C GLU A 374 2.88 -11.58 22.18
N GLU A 375 4.14 -11.84 21.75
CA GLU A 375 5.35 -11.68 22.54
C GLU A 375 5.98 -10.29 22.43
N ASP A 376 5.85 -9.62 21.27
CA ASP A 376 6.37 -8.27 21.03
C ASP A 376 5.28 -7.22 21.16
N GLU A 377 5.44 -6.27 22.07
CA GLU A 377 4.44 -5.24 22.39
C GLU A 377 4.10 -4.35 21.18
N ASN A 378 5.05 -4.05 20.30
CA ASN A 378 4.84 -3.20 19.14
C ASN A 378 4.05 -3.92 18.05
N TYR A 379 4.41 -5.17 17.72
CA TYR A 379 3.61 -5.99 16.81
C TYR A 379 2.22 -6.30 17.34
N LYS A 380 2.11 -6.55 18.65
CA LYS A 380 0.83 -6.77 19.31
C LYS A 380 -0.09 -5.54 19.20
N ALA A 381 0.45 -4.35 19.46
CA ALA A 381 -0.31 -3.09 19.33
C ALA A 381 -0.85 -2.90 17.91
N LEU A 382 -0.02 -3.15 16.88
CA LEU A 382 -0.42 -3.07 15.48
C LEU A 382 -1.48 -4.12 15.11
N TYR A 383 -1.32 -5.36 15.58
CA TYR A 383 -2.30 -6.43 15.32
C TYR A 383 -3.65 -6.15 16.00
N GLU A 384 -3.65 -5.77 17.27
CA GLU A 384 -4.88 -5.41 17.99
C GLU A 384 -5.59 -4.23 17.33
N GLN A 385 -4.84 -3.23 16.85
CA GLN A 385 -5.40 -2.09 16.13
C GLN A 385 -6.01 -2.51 14.78
N LEU A 386 -5.35 -3.38 14.02
CA LEU A 386 -5.88 -3.93 12.78
C LEU A 386 -7.20 -4.67 13.03
N ARG A 387 -7.19 -5.60 13.98
CA ARG A 387 -8.35 -6.44 14.31
C ARG A 387 -9.56 -5.62 14.76
N ASP A 388 -9.34 -4.61 15.61
CA ASP A 388 -10.41 -3.90 16.29
C ASP A 388 -10.85 -2.63 15.52
N TYR A 389 -9.98 -2.07 14.66
CA TYR A 389 -10.17 -0.75 14.05
C TYR A 389 -9.66 -0.65 12.60
N GLY A 390 -9.45 -1.77 11.94
CA GLY A 390 -9.09 -1.79 10.53
C GLY A 390 -10.19 -1.15 9.66
N HIS A 391 -9.82 -0.24 8.77
CA HIS A 391 -10.76 0.43 7.86
C HIS A 391 -10.20 0.45 6.43
N PRO A 392 -10.94 -0.09 5.45
CA PRO A 392 -10.48 -0.13 4.07
C PRO A 392 -10.47 1.26 3.44
N ARG A 393 -9.54 1.46 2.53
CA ARG A 393 -9.56 2.63 1.64
C ARG A 393 -10.82 2.58 0.75
N PRO A 394 -11.27 3.74 0.19
CA PRO A 394 -12.54 3.82 -0.55
C PRO A 394 -12.69 2.79 -1.67
N LYS A 395 -13.81 2.10 -1.70
CA LYS A 395 -14.17 1.19 -2.80
C LYS A 395 -14.94 1.97 -3.87
N THR A 396 -14.30 2.24 -4.99
CA THR A 396 -14.90 2.98 -6.10
C THR A 396 -14.24 2.62 -7.42
N PRO A 397 -15.00 2.59 -8.53
CA PRO A 397 -14.42 2.33 -9.86
C PRO A 397 -13.41 3.38 -10.32
N VAL A 398 -13.32 4.50 -9.62
CA VAL A 398 -12.40 5.61 -9.92
C VAL A 398 -11.36 5.87 -8.83
N TYR A 399 -11.05 4.86 -8.01
CA TYR A 399 -10.13 4.99 -6.89
C TYR A 399 -8.82 5.75 -7.22
N PRO A 400 -8.11 5.49 -8.34
CA PRO A 400 -6.91 6.25 -8.66
C PRO A 400 -7.13 7.77 -8.77
N GLN A 401 -8.35 8.20 -9.16
CA GLN A 401 -8.68 9.62 -9.18
C GLN A 401 -8.93 10.17 -7.77
N VAL A 402 -9.53 9.39 -6.88
CA VAL A 402 -9.72 9.78 -5.47
C VAL A 402 -8.38 9.94 -4.79
N SER A 403 -7.46 8.97 -4.92
CA SER A 403 -6.11 9.01 -4.37
C SER A 403 -5.31 10.23 -4.88
N THR A 404 -5.30 10.45 -6.20
CA THR A 404 -4.63 11.62 -6.80
C THR A 404 -5.23 12.95 -6.31
N SER A 405 -6.56 13.03 -6.20
CA SER A 405 -7.23 14.23 -5.71
C SER A 405 -6.93 14.50 -4.25
N PHE A 406 -6.85 13.46 -3.43
CA PHE A 406 -6.49 13.58 -2.02
C PHE A 406 -5.07 14.12 -1.85
N GLN A 407 -4.08 13.55 -2.57
CA GLN A 407 -2.72 14.07 -2.60
C GLN A 407 -2.68 15.54 -3.00
N GLN A 408 -3.40 15.91 -4.06
CA GLN A 408 -3.41 17.29 -4.55
C GLN A 408 -3.94 18.27 -3.49
N VAL A 409 -5.00 17.92 -2.77
CA VAL A 409 -5.53 18.76 -1.68
C VAL A 409 -4.54 18.88 -0.52
N LEU A 410 -3.87 17.77 -0.12
CA LEU A 410 -2.81 17.82 0.90
C LEU A 410 -1.70 18.79 0.54
N GLU A 411 -1.20 18.74 -0.69
CA GLU A 411 -0.12 19.62 -1.17
C GLU A 411 -0.58 21.08 -1.30
N ASP A 412 -1.73 21.30 -1.91
CA ASP A 412 -2.25 22.64 -2.18
C ASP A 412 -2.65 23.36 -0.90
N VAL A 413 -3.27 22.69 0.04
CA VAL A 413 -3.67 23.25 1.32
C VAL A 413 -2.50 23.30 2.29
N GLY A 414 -1.81 22.18 2.47
CA GLY A 414 -0.77 22.01 3.50
C GLY A 414 0.52 22.75 3.19
N LEU A 415 0.96 22.79 1.92
CA LEU A 415 2.22 23.43 1.53
C LEU A 415 2.02 24.78 0.85
N SER A 416 1.01 24.89 0.00
CA SER A 416 0.80 26.10 -0.81
C SER A 416 -0.15 27.11 -0.17
N GLY A 417 -0.83 26.72 0.92
CA GLY A 417 -1.73 27.61 1.68
C GLY A 417 -2.99 28.00 0.92
N LYS A 418 -3.40 27.22 -0.09
CA LYS A 418 -4.62 27.48 -0.84
C LYS A 418 -5.88 27.30 0.03
N ASP A 419 -6.99 27.82 -0.45
CA ASP A 419 -8.28 27.70 0.23
C ASP A 419 -8.77 26.25 0.22
N VAL A 420 -9.03 25.70 1.40
CA VAL A 420 -9.38 24.30 1.58
C VAL A 420 -10.64 23.90 0.82
N GLN A 421 -11.71 24.70 0.98
CA GLN A 421 -13.00 24.37 0.37
C GLN A 421 -12.90 24.42 -1.16
N THR A 422 -12.24 25.41 -1.70
CA THR A 422 -12.03 25.53 -3.14
C THR A 422 -11.30 24.32 -3.73
N GLU A 423 -10.22 23.85 -3.09
CA GLU A 423 -9.46 22.71 -3.60
C GLU A 423 -10.22 21.39 -3.47
N MET A 424 -11.01 21.23 -2.40
CA MET A 424 -11.89 20.06 -2.24
C MET A 424 -13.01 20.05 -3.28
N ASP A 425 -13.68 21.18 -3.53
CA ASP A 425 -14.76 21.27 -4.51
C ASP A 425 -14.25 20.96 -5.92
N GLN A 426 -13.08 21.47 -6.31
CA GLN A 426 -12.43 21.12 -7.58
C GLN A 426 -12.08 19.62 -7.66
N SER A 427 -11.71 19.01 -6.54
CA SER A 427 -11.45 17.57 -6.47
C SER A 427 -12.73 16.76 -6.68
N VAL A 428 -13.85 17.18 -6.06
CA VAL A 428 -15.16 16.58 -6.28
C VAL A 428 -15.56 16.64 -7.74
N GLU A 429 -15.39 17.81 -8.40
CA GLU A 429 -15.68 17.94 -9.84
C GLU A 429 -14.87 16.93 -10.68
N ARG A 430 -13.55 16.77 -10.40
CA ARG A 430 -12.70 15.82 -11.11
C ARG A 430 -13.11 14.37 -10.88
N ILE A 431 -13.43 13.99 -9.64
CA ILE A 431 -13.83 12.63 -9.27
C ILE A 431 -15.18 12.30 -9.91
N ASN A 432 -16.20 13.17 -9.72
CA ASN A 432 -17.55 12.95 -10.22
C ASN A 432 -17.59 12.90 -11.75
N ALA A 433 -16.79 13.71 -12.46
CA ALA A 433 -16.67 13.64 -13.91
C ALA A 433 -16.16 12.26 -14.41
N LYS A 434 -15.32 11.58 -13.61
CA LYS A 434 -14.91 10.19 -13.91
C LYS A 434 -16.01 9.18 -13.59
N LEU A 435 -16.80 9.42 -12.55
CA LEU A 435 -17.89 8.54 -12.12
C LEU A 435 -19.08 8.54 -13.09
N GLU A 436 -19.31 9.61 -13.88
CA GLU A 436 -20.45 9.70 -14.81
C GLU A 436 -20.58 8.49 -15.74
N ARG A 437 -19.50 7.81 -16.10
CA ARG A 437 -19.54 6.61 -16.96
C ARG A 437 -20.04 5.34 -16.26
N TYR A 438 -20.07 5.34 -14.92
CA TYR A 438 -20.51 4.21 -14.11
C TYR A 438 -21.92 4.41 -13.52
N THR A 439 -22.47 5.61 -13.64
CA THR A 439 -23.81 5.98 -13.14
C THR A 439 -24.88 6.03 -14.22
N ARG A 440 -24.54 5.69 -15.49
CA ARG A 440 -25.44 5.69 -16.64
C ARG A 440 -26.10 4.35 -16.90
#